data_0d119cb67bf696a1a15465f70c1e4ef2
#
_entry.id   0d119cb67bf696a1a15465f70c1e4ef2
#
_cell.length_a   1.000
_cell.length_b   1.000
_cell.length_c   1.000
_cell.angle_alpha   90.00
_cell.angle_beta   90.00
_cell.angle_gamma   90.00
#
_symmetry.space_group_name_H-M   'P 1'
#
loop_
_entity.id
_entity.type
_entity.pdbx_description
1 polymer ?
#
loop_
_entity_poly.entity_id
_entity_poly.type
_entity_poly.pdbx_seq_one_letter_code
_entity_poly.pdbx_strand_id
1 'polypeptide(L)'
;MKSFIIILISALSFSLVLSQEKDKSTNLFRFDVLNFYSPEGTKSRVDVYVEVPMGRLEFKRSKQDKSLFVSKFDLVIDVKDNDGKLVYNNISKEEVTTQETGQEYLSQNSHILTRNLFLSPGEYNLKISINERSTQKFTEKEKKISVKDYMSKPLSISDVMIVSRMSQSTGKRVITPDVARNVGNIDTFYLFYYVYNNSEEELVDVNCRILDNEKNEVISQKEIIDVSKSNDFQNQLFMSFPTTGLKYGKFTIEITAAGKSHSASEITAFENLSSAFPLPLTNIDELINQLQYIAKDEEMDFMRDGKTTEEKQKRFLEFWKKKDPNPASKRNEVMQEYYRRLITADSRFTNTFQKGWRTDMGMVYIIFGEPSNIDRHPFDLDTKPYEVWQYYDINKEFVFVDNTGFGDYRLITPIWETFRYQR
;
A
#
# COMPACT_ATOMS: atom_id res chain seq x y z
N MET A 1 52.13 36.45 -1.66
CA MET A 1 51.71 35.15 -1.18
C MET A 1 50.20 35.23 -0.86
N LYS A 2 49.37 34.74 -1.74
CA LYS A 2 47.89 34.69 -1.55
C LYS A 2 47.54 33.24 -1.24
N SER A 3 47.10 32.98 0.00
CA SER A 3 46.64 31.69 0.43
C SER A 3 45.18 31.49 -0.08
N PHE A 4 45.00 30.49 -0.93
CA PHE A 4 43.67 30.01 -1.32
C PHE A 4 43.18 29.01 -0.25
N ILE A 5 42.09 29.36 0.42
CA ILE A 5 41.34 28.43 1.27
C ILE A 5 40.36 27.70 0.37
N ILE A 6 40.60 26.40 0.18
CA ILE A 6 39.69 25.48 -0.50
C ILE A 6 38.69 25.00 0.55
N ILE A 7 37.44 25.47 0.42
CA ILE A 7 36.33 24.93 1.22
C ILE A 7 35.85 23.66 0.50
N LEU A 8 36.11 22.51 1.13
CA LEU A 8 35.59 21.22 0.71
C LEU A 8 34.12 21.12 1.16
N ILE A 9 33.20 21.33 0.23
CA ILE A 9 31.79 21.02 0.47
C ILE A 9 31.63 19.52 0.27
N SER A 10 31.51 18.78 1.37
CA SER A 10 31.11 17.37 1.34
C SER A 10 29.63 17.28 1.04
N ALA A 11 29.31 16.99 -0.22
CA ALA A 11 27.97 16.60 -0.62
C ALA A 11 27.68 15.20 0.00
N LEU A 12 26.95 15.17 1.10
CA LEU A 12 26.29 13.93 1.57
C LEU A 12 25.20 13.58 0.55
N SER A 13 25.54 12.70 -0.37
CA SER A 13 24.55 12.00 -1.19
C SER A 13 23.76 11.03 -0.30
N PHE A 14 22.58 11.44 0.09
CA PHE A 14 21.57 10.56 0.69
C PHE A 14 21.07 9.61 -0.40
N SER A 15 21.71 8.46 -0.53
CA SER A 15 21.19 7.36 -1.33
C SER A 15 20.01 6.74 -0.58
N LEU A 16 18.80 7.09 -1.01
CA LEU A 16 17.61 6.30 -0.71
C LEU A 16 17.84 4.89 -1.29
N VAL A 17 18.22 3.97 -0.44
CA VAL A 17 18.26 2.55 -0.78
C VAL A 17 16.81 2.08 -0.83
N LEU A 18 16.21 2.16 -2.03
CA LEU A 18 15.01 1.42 -2.37
C LEU A 18 15.36 -0.06 -2.28
N SER A 19 14.91 -0.74 -1.23
CA SER A 19 14.98 -2.18 -1.16
C SER A 19 14.19 -2.76 -2.32
N GLN A 20 14.87 -3.37 -3.29
CA GLN A 20 14.22 -4.18 -4.33
C GLN A 20 13.57 -5.39 -3.64
N GLU A 21 12.25 -5.37 -3.50
CA GLU A 21 11.49 -6.55 -3.14
C GLU A 21 11.66 -7.60 -4.25
N LYS A 22 12.30 -8.71 -3.89
CA LYS A 22 12.22 -9.94 -4.70
C LYS A 22 10.84 -10.56 -4.48
N ASP A 23 9.86 -10.09 -5.23
CA ASP A 23 8.50 -10.62 -5.15
C ASP A 23 8.40 -11.96 -5.90
N LYS A 24 8.38 -13.04 -5.16
CA LYS A 24 8.00 -14.39 -5.62
C LYS A 24 6.77 -14.95 -4.90
N SER A 25 5.96 -14.11 -4.24
CA SER A 25 4.82 -14.60 -3.47
C SER A 25 3.60 -13.69 -3.58
N THR A 26 2.45 -14.27 -3.43
CA THR A 26 1.18 -13.55 -3.23
C THR A 26 1.37 -12.55 -2.09
N ASN A 27 1.27 -11.25 -2.35
CA ASN A 27 1.46 -10.18 -1.35
C ASN A 27 0.33 -10.22 -0.31
N LEU A 28 0.47 -11.07 0.73
CA LEU A 28 -0.58 -11.32 1.72
C LEU A 28 -0.80 -10.15 2.67
N PHE A 29 0.19 -9.31 2.91
CA PHE A 29 0.11 -8.25 3.91
C PHE A 29 0.91 -7.01 3.56
N ARG A 30 0.61 -5.92 4.25
CA ARG A 30 1.41 -4.68 4.34
C ARG A 30 1.82 -4.47 5.79
N PHE A 31 2.85 -3.67 6.02
CA PHE A 31 3.21 -3.29 7.38
C PHE A 31 3.81 -1.89 7.43
N ASP A 32 3.68 -1.25 8.57
CA ASP A 32 4.34 -0.01 8.92
C ASP A 32 5.01 -0.13 10.28
N VAL A 33 6.06 0.66 10.50
CA VAL A 33 6.86 0.62 11.72
C VAL A 33 7.10 2.03 12.18
N LEU A 34 6.74 2.31 13.43
CA LEU A 34 6.80 3.63 14.03
C LEU A 34 7.56 3.58 15.36
N ASN A 35 8.44 4.55 15.57
CA ASN A 35 9.21 4.70 16.79
C ASN A 35 8.55 5.70 17.73
N PHE A 36 8.45 5.32 19.00
CA PHE A 36 7.99 6.16 20.09
C PHE A 36 8.92 6.04 21.31
N TYR A 37 8.86 7.02 22.17
CA TYR A 37 9.52 6.91 23.48
C TYR A 37 8.91 5.79 24.30
N SER A 38 9.74 5.17 25.14
CA SER A 38 9.33 4.23 26.17
C SER A 38 9.79 4.69 27.55
N PRO A 39 8.93 4.68 28.57
CA PRO A 39 9.36 4.92 29.96
C PRO A 39 10.21 3.75 30.53
N GLU A 40 10.32 2.65 29.82
CA GLU A 40 11.06 1.47 30.25
C GLU A 40 12.55 1.57 29.93
N GLY A 41 13.30 2.30 30.74
CA GLY A 41 14.77 2.35 30.69
C GLY A 41 15.35 3.03 29.44
N THR A 42 16.39 2.41 28.86
CA THR A 42 17.16 2.95 27.72
C THR A 42 16.63 2.51 26.35
N LYS A 43 15.43 1.94 26.30
CA LYS A 43 14.83 1.40 25.07
C LYS A 43 13.77 2.35 24.54
N SER A 44 13.63 2.38 23.23
CA SER A 44 12.49 3.01 22.56
C SER A 44 11.44 1.96 22.21
N ARG A 45 10.17 2.36 22.18
CA ARG A 45 9.07 1.54 21.73
C ARG A 45 8.99 1.59 20.20
N VAL A 46 8.96 0.43 19.59
CA VAL A 46 8.79 0.25 18.15
C VAL A 46 7.45 -0.44 17.92
N ASP A 47 6.48 0.28 17.40
CA ASP A 47 5.16 -0.25 17.09
C ASP A 47 5.16 -0.78 15.65
N VAL A 48 4.88 -2.07 15.50
CA VAL A 48 4.75 -2.74 14.20
C VAL A 48 3.27 -2.96 13.93
N TYR A 49 2.78 -2.34 12.87
CA TYR A 49 1.42 -2.49 12.37
C TYR A 49 1.43 -3.39 11.14
N VAL A 50 0.70 -4.50 11.20
CA VAL A 50 0.58 -5.46 10.09
C VAL A 50 -0.85 -5.47 9.61
N GLU A 51 -1.08 -5.06 8.38
CA GLU A 51 -2.39 -5.07 7.73
C GLU A 51 -2.49 -6.27 6.78
N VAL A 52 -3.48 -7.12 7.01
CA VAL A 52 -3.81 -8.27 6.18
C VAL A 52 -5.15 -8.01 5.50
N PRO A 53 -5.18 -7.69 4.18
CA PRO A 53 -6.42 -7.55 3.44
C PRO A 53 -7.22 -8.85 3.46
N MET A 54 -8.49 -8.80 3.89
CA MET A 54 -9.31 -10.00 4.07
C MET A 54 -9.54 -10.74 2.74
N GLY A 55 -9.59 -10.03 1.62
CA GLY A 55 -9.72 -10.65 0.29
C GLY A 55 -8.52 -11.50 -0.16
N ARG A 56 -7.42 -11.49 0.60
CA ARG A 56 -6.24 -12.33 0.34
C ARG A 56 -6.18 -13.60 1.19
N LEU A 57 -7.08 -13.72 2.14
CA LEU A 57 -7.22 -14.86 3.04
C LEU A 57 -8.30 -15.83 2.54
N GLU A 58 -8.12 -17.11 2.81
CA GLU A 58 -9.15 -18.12 2.60
C GLU A 58 -9.97 -18.30 3.88
N PHE A 59 -11.27 -18.05 3.78
CA PHE A 59 -12.21 -18.21 4.87
C PHE A 59 -12.97 -19.52 4.76
N LYS A 60 -12.95 -20.33 5.84
CA LYS A 60 -13.71 -21.58 5.96
C LYS A 60 -14.77 -21.43 7.05
N ARG A 61 -15.92 -22.07 6.87
CA ARG A 61 -16.97 -22.05 7.87
C ARG A 61 -16.45 -22.60 9.20
N SER A 62 -16.71 -21.89 10.28
CA SER A 62 -16.30 -22.31 11.64
C SER A 62 -17.00 -23.61 12.05
N LYS A 63 -16.24 -24.50 12.73
CA LYS A 63 -16.80 -25.72 13.30
C LYS A 63 -17.56 -25.47 14.61
N GLN A 64 -17.19 -24.41 15.33
CA GLN A 64 -17.76 -24.05 16.62
C GLN A 64 -19.03 -23.21 16.46
N ASP A 65 -19.01 -22.24 15.56
CA ASP A 65 -20.15 -21.37 15.25
C ASP A 65 -20.35 -21.32 13.74
N LYS A 66 -21.43 -21.95 13.27
CA LYS A 66 -21.74 -22.04 11.84
C LYS A 66 -22.14 -20.71 11.20
N SER A 67 -22.39 -19.65 11.98
CA SER A 67 -22.65 -18.30 11.49
C SER A 67 -21.36 -17.56 11.11
N LEU A 68 -20.19 -18.06 11.54
CA LEU A 68 -18.90 -17.46 11.32
C LEU A 68 -18.06 -18.20 10.29
N PHE A 69 -17.27 -17.44 9.57
CA PHE A 69 -16.17 -17.90 8.73
C PHE A 69 -14.84 -17.50 9.36
N VAL A 70 -13.84 -18.35 9.24
CA VAL A 70 -12.57 -18.22 9.95
C VAL A 70 -11.43 -18.44 8.97
N SER A 71 -10.44 -17.55 9.00
CA SER A 71 -9.12 -17.75 8.42
C SER A 71 -8.05 -17.78 9.51
N LYS A 72 -7.04 -18.63 9.35
CA LYS A 72 -5.96 -18.80 10.34
C LYS A 72 -4.60 -18.69 9.66
N PHE A 73 -3.71 -17.93 10.29
CA PHE A 73 -2.33 -17.80 9.82
C PHE A 73 -1.34 -17.68 10.99
N ASP A 74 -0.10 -17.95 10.71
CA ASP A 74 1.01 -17.71 11.63
C ASP A 74 1.71 -16.40 11.24
N LEU A 75 1.87 -15.50 12.21
CA LEU A 75 2.64 -14.28 12.07
C LEU A 75 3.97 -14.45 12.80
N VAL A 76 5.08 -14.25 12.11
CA VAL A 76 6.42 -14.28 12.66
C VAL A 76 7.05 -12.90 12.49
N ILE A 77 7.63 -12.38 13.56
CA ILE A 77 8.40 -11.14 13.57
C ILE A 77 9.79 -11.42 14.12
N ASP A 78 10.80 -11.23 13.29
CA ASP A 78 12.21 -11.34 13.62
C ASP A 78 12.87 -9.97 13.52
N VAL A 79 13.71 -9.63 14.52
CA VAL A 79 14.57 -8.44 14.47
C VAL A 79 16.00 -8.86 14.68
N LYS A 80 16.86 -8.49 13.76
CA LYS A 80 18.31 -8.69 13.84
C LYS A 80 19.03 -7.36 13.91
N ASP A 81 20.10 -7.32 14.69
CA ASP A 81 21.04 -6.18 14.71
C ASP A 81 21.91 -6.17 13.43
N ASN A 82 22.79 -5.19 13.32
CA ASN A 82 23.71 -5.05 12.18
C ASN A 82 24.71 -6.21 12.05
N ASP A 83 24.99 -6.90 13.15
CA ASP A 83 25.88 -8.08 13.16
C ASP A 83 25.13 -9.36 12.78
N GLY A 84 23.83 -9.26 12.49
CA GLY A 84 22.97 -10.37 12.12
C GLY A 84 22.48 -11.20 13.30
N LYS A 85 22.74 -10.78 14.54
CA LYS A 85 22.26 -11.45 15.76
C LYS A 85 20.78 -11.17 15.96
N LEU A 86 20.04 -12.23 16.23
CA LEU A 86 18.61 -12.13 16.56
C LEU A 86 18.44 -11.49 17.93
N VAL A 87 17.80 -10.30 17.98
CA VAL A 87 17.53 -9.55 19.21
C VAL A 87 16.06 -9.62 19.64
N TYR A 88 15.17 -9.98 18.72
CA TYR A 88 13.75 -10.22 19.01
C TYR A 88 13.19 -11.27 18.06
N ASN A 89 12.37 -12.16 18.60
CA ASN A 89 11.58 -13.13 17.83
C ASN A 89 10.22 -13.29 18.50
N ASN A 90 9.17 -13.26 17.70
CA ASN A 90 7.82 -13.56 18.14
C ASN A 90 7.08 -14.36 17.06
N ILE A 91 6.46 -15.46 17.49
CA ILE A 91 5.61 -16.30 16.65
C ILE A 91 4.24 -16.32 17.27
N SER A 92 3.24 -15.82 16.56
CA SER A 92 1.86 -15.78 17.01
C SER A 92 0.91 -16.47 16.03
N LYS A 93 -0.10 -17.14 16.58
CA LYS A 93 -1.17 -17.79 15.82
C LYS A 93 -2.36 -16.87 15.80
N GLU A 94 -2.68 -16.37 14.61
CA GLU A 94 -3.74 -15.40 14.41
C GLU A 94 -4.98 -16.09 13.82
N GLU A 95 -6.15 -15.58 14.23
CA GLU A 95 -7.44 -16.02 13.74
C GLU A 95 -8.29 -14.80 13.39
N VAL A 96 -8.75 -14.73 12.15
CA VAL A 96 -9.66 -13.69 11.67
C VAL A 96 -11.02 -14.31 11.45
N THR A 97 -12.07 -13.69 12.01
CA THR A 97 -13.44 -14.15 11.88
C THR A 97 -14.28 -13.13 11.14
N THR A 98 -15.25 -13.59 10.35
CA THR A 98 -16.24 -12.75 9.68
C THR A 98 -17.57 -13.50 9.53
N GLN A 99 -18.67 -12.75 9.46
CA GLN A 99 -19.98 -13.27 9.09
C GLN A 99 -20.22 -13.22 7.58
N GLU A 100 -19.47 -12.38 6.87
CA GLU A 100 -19.62 -12.16 5.44
C GLU A 100 -18.39 -12.65 4.68
N THR A 101 -18.62 -13.36 3.57
CA THR A 101 -17.58 -13.84 2.66
C THR A 101 -17.76 -13.35 1.24
N GLY A 102 -18.70 -12.41 1.01
CA GLY A 102 -18.86 -11.75 -0.28
C GLY A 102 -17.55 -11.09 -0.73
N GLN A 103 -17.20 -11.26 -2.01
CA GLN A 103 -15.92 -10.76 -2.55
C GLN A 103 -15.77 -9.25 -2.37
N GLU A 104 -16.86 -8.51 -2.51
CA GLU A 104 -16.89 -7.06 -2.30
C GLU A 104 -16.53 -6.70 -0.86
N TYR A 105 -17.19 -7.31 0.12
CA TYR A 105 -16.91 -7.09 1.54
C TYR A 105 -15.46 -7.42 1.89
N LEU A 106 -14.96 -8.59 1.48
CA LEU A 106 -13.59 -9.02 1.79
C LEU A 106 -12.54 -8.11 1.13
N SER A 107 -12.81 -7.60 -0.07
CA SER A 107 -11.88 -6.71 -0.78
C SER A 107 -11.76 -5.32 -0.15
N GLN A 108 -12.81 -4.86 0.54
CA GLN A 108 -12.86 -3.55 1.19
C GLN A 108 -12.38 -3.56 2.63
N ASN A 109 -12.20 -4.74 3.24
CA ASN A 109 -11.85 -4.88 4.64
C ASN A 109 -10.47 -5.48 4.84
N SER A 110 -9.81 -5.03 5.89
CA SER A 110 -8.49 -5.50 6.33
C SER A 110 -8.50 -5.80 7.81
N HIS A 111 -7.68 -6.76 8.22
CA HIS A 111 -7.39 -7.05 9.62
C HIS A 111 -6.05 -6.43 9.99
N ILE A 112 -6.02 -5.58 11.01
CA ILE A 112 -4.81 -4.89 11.47
C ILE A 112 -4.37 -5.50 12.79
N LEU A 113 -3.12 -5.96 12.82
CA LEU A 113 -2.43 -6.46 13.98
C LEU A 113 -1.40 -5.44 14.44
N THR A 114 -1.26 -5.27 15.76
CA THR A 114 -0.23 -4.39 16.35
C THR A 114 0.67 -5.21 17.27
N ARG A 115 1.97 -5.00 17.17
CA ARG A 115 2.98 -5.56 18.06
C ARG A 115 3.92 -4.45 18.52
N ASN A 116 4.12 -4.39 19.83
CA ASN A 116 5.01 -3.40 20.45
C ASN A 116 6.30 -4.09 20.84
N LEU A 117 7.40 -3.62 20.28
CA LEU A 117 8.75 -4.07 20.58
C LEU A 117 9.48 -3.00 21.36
N PHE A 118 10.41 -3.41 22.23
CA PHE A 118 11.25 -2.49 22.99
C PHE A 118 12.70 -2.77 22.65
N LEU A 119 13.30 -1.87 21.84
CA LEU A 119 14.63 -2.00 21.30
C LEU A 119 15.53 -0.84 21.76
N SER A 120 16.80 -1.10 21.97
CA SER A 120 17.78 -0.04 22.19
C SER A 120 17.92 0.82 20.92
N PRO A 121 18.28 2.12 21.04
CA PRO A 121 18.59 2.93 19.87
C PRO A 121 19.66 2.28 19.00
N GLY A 122 19.46 2.26 17.67
CA GLY A 122 20.37 1.63 16.73
C GLY A 122 19.68 1.20 15.43
N GLU A 123 20.44 0.57 14.55
CA GLU A 123 19.99 0.07 13.27
C GLU A 123 19.67 -1.42 13.34
N TYR A 124 18.54 -1.84 12.74
CA TYR A 124 18.08 -3.22 12.76
C TYR A 124 17.48 -3.64 11.41
N ASN A 125 17.51 -4.95 11.17
CA ASN A 125 16.76 -5.57 10.09
C ASN A 125 15.51 -6.24 10.68
N LEU A 126 14.35 -5.71 10.36
CA LEU A 126 13.05 -6.27 10.72
C LEU A 126 12.56 -7.16 9.59
N LYS A 127 12.21 -8.42 9.92
CA LYS A 127 11.60 -9.36 9.01
C LYS A 127 10.23 -9.79 9.54
N ILE A 128 9.22 -9.75 8.67
CA ILE A 128 7.87 -10.18 8.98
C ILE A 128 7.48 -11.26 7.98
N SER A 129 6.95 -12.38 8.48
CA SER A 129 6.46 -13.49 7.65
C SER A 129 5.04 -13.86 8.06
N ILE A 130 4.20 -14.11 7.07
CA ILE A 130 2.86 -14.68 7.26
C ILE A 130 2.77 -15.99 6.48
N ASN A 131 2.32 -17.04 7.19
CA ASN A 131 1.98 -18.33 6.62
C ASN A 131 0.50 -18.62 6.84
N GLU A 132 -0.29 -18.57 5.77
CA GLU A 132 -1.72 -18.87 5.80
C GLU A 132 -1.93 -20.38 5.80
N ARG A 133 -2.61 -20.89 6.87
CA ARG A 133 -2.61 -22.33 7.17
C ARG A 133 -3.46 -23.17 6.23
N SER A 134 -4.50 -22.59 5.63
CA SER A 134 -5.42 -23.34 4.78
C SER A 134 -4.87 -23.58 3.37
N THR A 135 -4.19 -22.58 2.81
CA THR A 135 -3.63 -22.59 1.44
C THR A 135 -2.14 -22.83 1.39
N GLN A 136 -1.45 -22.79 2.55
CA GLN A 136 0.01 -22.79 2.66
C GLN A 136 0.68 -21.60 1.92
N LYS A 137 -0.07 -20.53 1.66
CA LYS A 137 0.49 -19.31 1.09
C LYS A 137 1.43 -18.66 2.11
N PHE A 138 2.65 -18.39 1.66
CA PHE A 138 3.69 -17.77 2.47
C PHE A 138 4.13 -16.46 1.85
N THR A 139 4.26 -15.43 2.66
CA THR A 139 4.81 -14.12 2.27
C THR A 139 5.78 -13.66 3.34
N GLU A 140 6.92 -13.18 2.91
CA GLU A 140 7.96 -12.61 3.77
C GLU A 140 8.34 -11.23 3.26
N LYS A 141 8.53 -10.28 4.18
CA LYS A 141 8.98 -8.92 3.89
C LYS A 141 10.04 -8.49 4.90
N GLU A 142 11.03 -7.76 4.41
CA GLU A 142 12.12 -7.22 5.23
C GLU A 142 12.19 -5.69 5.08
N LYS A 143 12.55 -5.02 6.17
CA LYS A 143 12.78 -3.57 6.21
C LYS A 143 13.91 -3.25 7.19
N LYS A 144 14.84 -2.40 6.77
CA LYS A 144 15.79 -1.78 7.69
C LYS A 144 15.05 -0.70 8.49
N ILE A 145 15.23 -0.72 9.79
CA ILE A 145 14.64 0.24 10.72
C ILE A 145 15.74 0.89 11.56
N SER A 146 15.59 2.18 11.78
CA SER A 146 16.44 2.96 12.71
C SER A 146 15.63 3.25 13.96
N VAL A 147 16.08 2.75 15.10
CA VAL A 147 15.44 3.00 16.39
C VAL A 147 16.08 4.24 17.01
N LYS A 148 15.24 5.25 17.25
CA LYS A 148 15.66 6.58 17.68
C LYS A 148 15.90 6.65 19.19
N ASP A 149 16.86 7.47 19.61
CA ASP A 149 17.06 7.88 21.01
C ASP A 149 16.35 9.21 21.25
N TYR A 150 15.28 9.16 22.02
CA TYR A 150 14.49 10.36 22.36
C TYR A 150 14.96 11.04 23.65
N MET A 151 15.73 10.34 24.50
CA MET A 151 16.17 10.85 25.79
C MET A 151 17.45 11.70 25.70
N SER A 152 18.31 11.42 24.74
CA SER A 152 19.58 12.16 24.59
C SER A 152 19.41 13.54 23.98
N LYS A 153 18.22 13.87 23.43
CA LYS A 153 17.96 15.13 22.74
C LYS A 153 17.10 16.06 23.59
N PRO A 154 17.44 17.36 23.63
CA PRO A 154 16.64 18.36 24.38
C PRO A 154 15.20 18.46 23.85
N LEU A 155 15.04 18.43 22.53
CA LEU A 155 13.73 18.42 21.85
C LEU A 155 13.76 17.36 20.76
N SER A 156 12.71 16.57 20.63
CA SER A 156 12.60 15.56 19.58
C SER A 156 11.14 15.29 19.19
N ILE A 157 10.92 14.67 18.02
CA ILE A 157 9.60 14.31 17.49
C ILE A 157 9.59 12.82 17.25
N SER A 158 8.51 12.13 17.65
CA SER A 158 8.32 10.70 17.33
C SER A 158 8.18 10.50 15.82
N ASP A 159 8.17 9.24 15.38
CA ASP A 159 7.64 8.93 14.07
C ASP A 159 6.16 9.36 13.98
N VAL A 160 5.73 9.66 12.76
CA VAL A 160 4.39 10.19 12.47
C VAL A 160 3.49 9.07 11.97
N MET A 161 2.45 8.79 12.73
CA MET A 161 1.39 7.87 12.33
C MET A 161 0.37 8.62 11.45
N ILE A 162 0.07 8.05 10.30
CA ILE A 162 -1.08 8.48 9.51
C ILE A 162 -2.29 7.68 10.00
N VAL A 163 -3.35 8.38 10.35
CA VAL A 163 -4.57 7.81 10.92
C VAL A 163 -5.71 8.01 9.93
N SER A 164 -6.30 6.90 9.48
CA SER A 164 -7.40 6.90 8.51
C SER A 164 -8.77 7.13 9.16
N ARG A 165 -8.91 6.73 10.43
CA ARG A 165 -10.17 6.87 11.18
C ARG A 165 -9.89 7.16 12.65
N MET A 166 -10.67 8.08 13.19
CA MET A 166 -10.69 8.37 14.62
C MET A 166 -12.13 8.27 15.14
N SER A 167 -12.34 7.53 16.20
CA SER A 167 -13.62 7.37 16.86
C SER A 167 -13.46 7.52 18.37
N GLN A 168 -14.55 7.78 19.07
CA GLN A 168 -14.58 7.73 20.54
C GLN A 168 -15.35 6.51 20.98
N SER A 169 -14.76 5.71 21.85
CA SER A 169 -15.42 4.59 22.49
C SER A 169 -15.14 4.64 24.00
N THR A 170 -16.20 4.61 24.82
CA THR A 170 -16.11 4.63 26.29
C THR A 170 -15.20 5.76 26.85
N GLY A 171 -15.25 6.95 26.24
CA GLY A 171 -14.44 8.11 26.64
C GLY A 171 -12.97 8.07 26.18
N LYS A 172 -12.52 7.00 25.52
CA LYS A 172 -11.17 6.89 24.94
C LYS A 172 -11.22 7.12 23.43
N ARG A 173 -10.20 7.80 22.90
CA ARG A 173 -9.99 7.88 21.45
C ARG A 173 -9.48 6.53 20.95
N VAL A 174 -10.15 5.99 19.95
CA VAL A 174 -9.71 4.82 19.19
C VAL A 174 -9.27 5.31 17.83
N ILE A 175 -8.02 5.05 17.49
CA ILE A 175 -7.40 5.45 16.22
C ILE A 175 -7.13 4.22 15.37
N THR A 176 -7.38 4.32 14.06
CA THR A 176 -7.06 3.30 13.09
C THR A 176 -5.90 3.81 12.24
N PRO A 177 -4.71 3.21 12.32
CA PRO A 177 -3.57 3.61 11.49
C PRO A 177 -3.85 3.28 10.03
N ASP A 178 -3.36 4.12 9.13
CA ASP A 178 -3.26 3.80 7.70
C ASP A 178 -1.90 3.14 7.45
N VAL A 179 -1.88 1.82 7.51
CA VAL A 179 -0.66 1.01 7.34
C VAL A 179 -0.12 1.12 5.91
N ALA A 180 -1.00 1.38 4.95
CA ALA A 180 -0.62 1.58 3.55
C ALA A 180 -0.02 2.96 3.30
N ARG A 181 -0.19 3.91 4.24
CA ARG A 181 0.12 5.32 4.08
C ARG A 181 -0.52 5.92 2.81
N ASN A 182 -1.75 5.50 2.52
CA ASN A 182 -2.47 5.92 1.33
C ASN A 182 -3.85 6.51 1.68
N VAL A 183 -3.95 7.82 1.60
CA VAL A 183 -5.14 8.58 1.99
C VAL A 183 -6.16 8.76 0.85
N GLY A 184 -5.96 8.14 -0.32
CA GLY A 184 -6.75 8.39 -1.52
C GLY A 184 -8.23 8.01 -1.44
N ASN A 185 -8.64 7.25 -0.41
CA ASN A 185 -10.03 6.79 -0.24
C ASN A 185 -10.71 7.38 1.00
N ILE A 186 -10.10 8.35 1.66
CA ILE A 186 -10.65 8.98 2.86
C ILE A 186 -10.79 10.49 2.65
N ASP A 187 -11.76 11.10 3.31
CA ASP A 187 -12.06 12.54 3.19
C ASP A 187 -11.13 13.39 4.02
N THR A 188 -10.74 12.86 5.17
CA THR A 188 -9.87 13.51 6.13
C THR A 188 -8.97 12.45 6.75
N PHE A 189 -7.69 12.72 6.78
CA PHE A 189 -6.73 11.94 7.54
C PHE A 189 -6.18 12.76 8.70
N TYR A 190 -5.62 12.05 9.66
CA TYR A 190 -5.03 12.69 10.83
C TYR A 190 -3.58 12.28 10.96
N LEU A 191 -2.75 13.19 11.46
CA LEU A 191 -1.40 12.90 11.90
C LEU A 191 -1.40 12.75 13.41
N PHE A 192 -0.85 11.65 13.88
CA PHE A 192 -0.62 11.42 15.29
C PHE A 192 0.88 11.28 15.55
N TYR A 193 1.40 12.07 16.49
CA TYR A 193 2.80 12.07 16.89
C TYR A 193 2.98 12.68 18.27
N TYR A 194 4.18 12.54 18.81
CA TYR A 194 4.58 13.19 20.05
C TYR A 194 5.69 14.19 19.79
N VAL A 195 5.65 15.31 20.50
CA VAL A 195 6.78 16.20 20.72
C VAL A 195 7.31 15.93 22.13
N TYR A 196 8.57 15.50 22.21
CA TYR A 196 9.26 15.21 23.45
C TYR A 196 10.14 16.41 23.83
N ASN A 197 9.90 16.97 25.01
CA ASN A 197 10.66 18.10 25.54
C ASN A 197 11.46 17.67 26.78
N ASN A 198 12.75 17.44 26.61
CA ASN A 198 13.70 17.13 27.67
C ASN A 198 14.60 18.35 27.96
N SER A 199 14.03 19.55 27.87
CA SER A 199 14.68 20.83 28.06
C SER A 199 13.80 21.77 28.91
N GLU A 200 14.26 23.00 29.10
CA GLU A 200 13.52 24.05 29.82
C GLU A 200 12.61 24.88 28.89
N GLU A 201 12.28 24.41 27.69
CA GLU A 201 11.36 25.09 26.79
C GLU A 201 9.94 25.06 27.39
N GLU A 202 9.28 26.22 27.41
CA GLU A 202 7.90 26.36 27.88
C GLU A 202 6.91 26.29 26.73
N LEU A 203 7.23 26.94 25.62
CA LEU A 203 6.42 27.02 24.41
C LEU A 203 7.22 26.53 23.22
N VAL A 204 6.57 25.75 22.38
CA VAL A 204 7.14 25.21 21.14
C VAL A 204 6.20 25.53 19.98
N ASP A 205 6.76 26.17 18.95
CA ASP A 205 6.09 26.38 17.67
C ASP A 205 6.18 25.09 16.84
N VAL A 206 5.05 24.47 16.59
CA VAL A 206 4.95 23.28 15.74
C VAL A 206 4.41 23.69 14.38
N ASN A 207 5.17 23.41 13.32
CA ASN A 207 4.77 23.67 11.95
C ASN A 207 4.78 22.36 11.16
N CYS A 208 3.63 22.01 10.60
CA CYS A 208 3.45 20.87 9.71
C CYS A 208 3.23 21.36 8.29
N ARG A 209 4.06 20.90 7.36
CA ARG A 209 3.95 21.20 5.93
C ARG A 209 3.75 19.92 5.15
N ILE A 210 2.85 19.94 4.18
CA ILE A 210 2.65 18.87 3.22
C ILE A 210 3.16 19.38 1.87
N LEU A 211 4.12 18.68 1.31
CA LEU A 211 4.79 19.02 0.06
C LEU A 211 4.44 17.98 -1.02
N ASP A 212 4.25 18.44 -2.26
CA ASP A 212 4.11 17.56 -3.41
C ASP A 212 5.48 16.99 -3.86
N ASN A 213 5.50 16.20 -4.93
CA ASN A 213 6.73 15.61 -5.48
C ASN A 213 7.73 16.65 -6.01
N GLU A 214 7.24 17.85 -6.37
CA GLU A 214 8.06 18.98 -6.82
C GLU A 214 8.55 19.84 -5.64
N LYS A 215 8.24 19.41 -4.40
CA LYS A 215 8.50 20.12 -3.14
C LYS A 215 7.77 21.45 -2.99
N ASN A 216 6.68 21.65 -3.73
CA ASN A 216 5.81 22.80 -3.48
C ASN A 216 4.95 22.51 -2.25
N GLU A 217 4.81 23.52 -1.39
CA GLU A 217 3.90 23.46 -0.24
C GLU A 217 2.45 23.47 -0.73
N VAL A 218 1.70 22.42 -0.43
CA VAL A 218 0.28 22.30 -0.79
C VAL A 218 -0.64 22.57 0.39
N ILE A 219 -0.20 22.23 1.59
CA ILE A 219 -0.92 22.50 2.85
C ILE A 219 0.11 22.82 3.92
N SER A 220 -0.17 23.79 4.79
CA SER A 220 0.56 23.99 6.03
C SER A 220 -0.38 24.30 7.19
N GLN A 221 0.01 23.85 8.37
CA GLN A 221 -0.69 24.09 9.63
C GLN A 221 0.33 24.39 10.73
N LYS A 222 0.05 25.41 11.53
CA LYS A 222 0.90 25.82 12.65
C LYS A 222 0.11 25.78 13.96
N GLU A 223 0.78 25.37 15.01
CA GLU A 223 0.23 25.34 16.36
C GLU A 223 1.35 25.70 17.36
N ILE A 224 1.00 26.47 18.39
CA ILE A 224 1.89 26.73 19.52
C ILE A 224 1.44 25.84 20.66
N ILE A 225 2.33 25.01 21.17
CA ILE A 225 2.04 24.09 22.27
C ILE A 225 2.79 24.52 23.53
N ASP A 226 2.09 24.44 24.66
CA ASP A 226 2.68 24.62 25.99
C ASP A 226 3.22 23.27 26.47
N VAL A 227 4.53 23.13 26.40
CA VAL A 227 5.25 21.89 26.77
C VAL A 227 5.69 21.86 28.24
N SER A 228 5.46 22.97 28.97
CA SER A 228 5.84 23.09 30.40
C SER A 228 4.94 22.26 31.30
N LYS A 229 3.69 21.97 30.88
CA LYS A 229 2.67 21.28 31.64
C LYS A 229 2.67 19.77 31.50
N SER A 230 3.53 19.23 30.70
CA SER A 230 3.63 17.78 30.48
C SER A 230 4.37 17.12 31.64
N ASN A 231 3.70 16.30 32.43
CA ASN A 231 4.31 15.58 33.55
C ASN A 231 5.39 14.57 33.14
N ASP A 232 5.38 14.12 31.87
CA ASP A 232 6.23 13.06 31.35
C ASP A 232 7.03 13.49 30.11
N PHE A 233 7.36 14.78 29.98
CA PHE A 233 8.01 15.39 28.81
C PHE A 233 7.40 15.02 27.42
N GLN A 234 6.26 14.31 27.38
CA GLN A 234 5.58 13.83 26.17
C GLN A 234 4.36 14.69 25.88
N ASN A 235 4.35 15.37 24.75
CA ASN A 235 3.23 16.16 24.28
C ASN A 235 2.61 15.46 23.08
N GLN A 236 1.40 14.95 23.24
CA GLN A 236 0.67 14.23 22.21
C GLN A 236 -0.07 15.21 21.32
N LEU A 237 0.15 15.11 20.00
CA LEU A 237 -0.50 15.96 19.02
C LEU A 237 -1.33 15.16 18.02
N PHE A 238 -2.42 15.82 17.59
CA PHE A 238 -3.27 15.39 16.50
C PHE A 238 -3.52 16.56 15.58
N MET A 239 -3.16 16.43 14.31
CA MET A 239 -3.49 17.40 13.27
C MET A 239 -4.38 16.73 12.22
N SER A 240 -5.43 17.43 11.75
CA SER A 240 -6.35 16.90 10.74
C SER A 240 -6.17 17.62 9.42
N PHE A 241 -6.18 16.85 8.33
CA PHE A 241 -5.99 17.38 6.99
C PHE A 241 -7.07 16.82 6.05
N PRO A 242 -7.78 17.69 5.31
CA PRO A 242 -8.69 17.24 4.27
C PRO A 242 -7.88 16.69 3.09
N THR A 243 -8.37 15.63 2.45
CA THR A 243 -7.81 15.13 1.19
C THR A 243 -8.32 15.92 -0.02
N THR A 244 -9.37 16.72 0.18
CA THR A 244 -9.93 17.59 -0.86
C THR A 244 -8.87 18.59 -1.33
N GLY A 245 -8.60 18.63 -2.63
CA GLY A 245 -7.56 19.48 -3.21
C GLY A 245 -6.17 18.86 -3.31
N LEU A 246 -5.91 17.72 -2.64
CA LEU A 246 -4.70 16.97 -2.89
C LEU A 246 -4.82 16.26 -4.25
N LYS A 247 -3.88 16.52 -5.14
CA LYS A 247 -3.76 15.79 -6.41
C LYS A 247 -3.40 14.32 -6.14
N TYR A 248 -3.66 13.44 -7.11
CA TYR A 248 -3.11 12.09 -7.03
C TYR A 248 -1.58 12.15 -7.08
N GLY A 249 -0.92 11.38 -6.22
CA GLY A 249 0.54 11.32 -6.18
C GLY A 249 1.09 11.02 -4.80
N LYS A 250 2.40 11.22 -4.69
CA LYS A 250 3.16 11.10 -3.44
C LYS A 250 3.33 12.47 -2.80
N PHE A 251 3.31 12.48 -1.49
CA PHE A 251 3.49 13.68 -0.69
C PHE A 251 4.50 13.43 0.42
N THR A 252 5.19 14.48 0.80
CA THR A 252 6.08 14.50 1.96
C THR A 252 5.44 15.35 3.05
N ILE A 253 5.44 14.84 4.28
CA ILE A 253 5.08 15.58 5.48
C ILE A 253 6.38 15.99 6.16
N GLU A 254 6.55 17.27 6.39
CA GLU A 254 7.63 17.82 7.20
C GLU A 254 7.03 18.45 8.46
N ILE A 255 7.43 17.96 9.64
CA ILE A 255 7.05 18.52 10.92
C ILE A 255 8.28 19.12 11.55
N THR A 256 8.19 20.37 11.97
CA THR A 256 9.22 21.05 12.73
C THR A 256 8.64 21.51 14.06
N ALA A 257 9.38 21.33 15.13
CA ALA A 257 9.09 21.83 16.46
C ALA A 257 10.25 22.75 16.88
N ALA A 258 9.96 24.00 17.15
CA ALA A 258 10.98 25.01 17.49
C ALA A 258 10.62 25.73 18.78
N GLY A 259 11.46 25.62 19.80
CA GLY A 259 11.45 26.43 21.00
C GLY A 259 12.38 27.63 20.86
N LYS A 260 12.73 28.28 21.96
CA LYS A 260 13.64 29.42 21.99
C LYS A 260 15.09 29.04 21.68
N SER A 261 15.52 27.87 22.17
CA SER A 261 16.92 27.42 22.10
C SER A 261 17.10 26.12 21.33
N HIS A 262 16.06 25.31 21.19
CA HIS A 262 16.14 23.99 20.60
C HIS A 262 15.10 23.82 19.48
N SER A 263 15.44 22.97 18.50
CA SER A 263 14.51 22.60 17.45
C SER A 263 14.67 21.12 17.09
N ALA A 264 13.59 20.55 16.59
CA ALA A 264 13.53 19.19 16.08
C ALA A 264 12.74 19.14 14.77
N SER A 265 13.03 18.15 13.94
CA SER A 265 12.27 17.92 12.72
C SER A 265 12.04 16.43 12.48
N GLU A 266 10.94 16.13 11.84
CA GLU A 266 10.57 14.79 11.40
C GLU A 266 10.02 14.86 9.98
N ILE A 267 10.41 13.89 9.15
CA ILE A 267 9.98 13.80 7.74
C ILE A 267 9.39 12.43 7.51
N THR A 268 8.22 12.40 6.93
CA THR A 268 7.59 11.15 6.51
C THR A 268 6.87 11.35 5.18
N ALA A 269 6.43 10.25 4.55
CA ALA A 269 5.75 10.30 3.26
C ALA A 269 4.41 9.56 3.31
N PHE A 270 3.50 9.97 2.43
CA PHE A 270 2.25 9.29 2.18
C PHE A 270 1.88 9.38 0.69
N GLU A 271 0.90 8.61 0.31
CA GLU A 271 0.34 8.62 -1.03
C GLU A 271 -1.14 9.04 -0.99
N ASN A 272 -1.55 9.76 -2.02
CA ASN A 272 -2.96 10.03 -2.29
C ASN A 272 -3.30 9.33 -3.61
N LEU A 273 -3.60 8.04 -3.53
CA LEU A 273 -3.86 7.18 -4.69
C LEU A 273 -5.19 6.45 -4.50
N SER A 274 -5.92 6.26 -5.58
CA SER A 274 -7.06 5.34 -5.53
C SER A 274 -6.60 3.93 -5.17
N SER A 275 -7.28 3.25 -4.24
CA SER A 275 -7.02 1.85 -3.89
C SER A 275 -7.21 0.88 -5.06
N ALA A 276 -7.75 1.36 -6.18
CA ALA A 276 -7.91 0.58 -7.39
C ALA A 276 -6.60 0.23 -8.10
N PHE A 277 -5.49 0.95 -7.83
CA PHE A 277 -4.24 0.63 -8.51
C PHE A 277 -3.63 -0.69 -7.98
N PRO A 278 -3.39 -1.68 -8.86
CA PRO A 278 -2.82 -2.97 -8.46
C PRO A 278 -1.34 -2.89 -8.11
N LEU A 279 -0.64 -1.84 -8.58
CA LEU A 279 0.79 -1.64 -8.43
C LEU A 279 1.08 -0.21 -7.95
N PRO A 280 2.22 0.01 -7.27
CA PRO A 280 2.69 1.36 -6.97
C PRO A 280 2.91 2.16 -8.26
N LEU A 281 2.66 3.47 -8.23
CA LEU A 281 2.96 4.36 -9.38
C LEU A 281 4.45 4.38 -9.78
N THR A 282 5.34 3.87 -8.94
CA THR A 282 6.75 3.65 -9.30
C THR A 282 6.93 2.66 -10.45
N ASN A 283 5.97 1.76 -10.65
CA ASN A 283 5.96 0.80 -11.75
C ASN A 283 5.14 1.32 -12.96
N ILE A 284 5.31 2.59 -13.30
CA ILE A 284 4.45 3.28 -14.27
C ILE A 284 4.44 2.64 -15.66
N ASP A 285 5.57 2.10 -16.12
CA ASP A 285 5.64 1.45 -17.44
C ASP A 285 4.78 0.18 -17.49
N GLU A 286 4.73 -0.61 -16.42
CA GLU A 286 3.85 -1.77 -16.33
C GLU A 286 2.39 -1.35 -16.22
N LEU A 287 2.08 -0.31 -15.43
CA LEU A 287 0.72 0.24 -15.34
C LEU A 287 0.22 0.74 -16.69
N ILE A 288 1.06 1.42 -17.47
CA ILE A 288 0.73 1.85 -18.82
C ILE A 288 0.49 0.63 -19.72
N ASN A 289 1.37 -0.39 -19.68
CA ASN A 289 1.20 -1.59 -20.48
C ASN A 289 -0.10 -2.34 -20.17
N GLN A 290 -0.54 -2.31 -18.91
CA GLN A 290 -1.80 -2.90 -18.49
C GLN A 290 -3.02 -2.23 -19.10
N LEU A 291 -2.93 -1.00 -19.64
CA LEU A 291 -4.04 -0.27 -20.25
C LEU A 291 -4.35 -0.71 -21.70
N GLN A 292 -3.60 -1.62 -22.27
CA GLN A 292 -3.75 -2.05 -23.68
C GLN A 292 -5.16 -2.50 -24.09
N TYR A 293 -6.03 -2.84 -23.13
CA TYR A 293 -7.40 -3.29 -23.39
C TYR A 293 -8.46 -2.19 -23.25
N ILE A 294 -8.07 -0.98 -22.81
CA ILE A 294 -8.97 0.15 -22.59
C ILE A 294 -8.49 1.44 -23.24
N ALA A 295 -7.19 1.60 -23.44
CA ALA A 295 -6.60 2.77 -24.05
C ALA A 295 -6.46 2.58 -25.57
N LYS A 296 -6.62 3.67 -26.32
CA LYS A 296 -6.29 3.73 -27.76
C LYS A 296 -4.78 3.79 -27.94
N ASP A 297 -4.29 3.40 -29.11
CA ASP A 297 -2.85 3.42 -29.43
C ASP A 297 -2.24 4.82 -29.21
N GLU A 298 -2.93 5.87 -29.65
CA GLU A 298 -2.50 7.27 -29.45
C GLU A 298 -2.44 7.67 -27.98
N GLU A 299 -3.36 7.16 -27.13
CA GLU A 299 -3.35 7.39 -25.68
C GLU A 299 -2.19 6.64 -25.02
N MET A 300 -1.88 5.42 -25.48
CA MET A 300 -0.75 4.62 -25.02
C MET A 300 0.58 5.29 -25.35
N ASP A 301 0.73 5.74 -26.61
CA ASP A 301 1.94 6.42 -27.07
C ASP A 301 2.14 7.74 -26.31
N PHE A 302 1.09 8.54 -26.15
CA PHE A 302 1.15 9.76 -25.35
C PHE A 302 1.66 9.51 -23.92
N MET A 303 1.22 8.43 -23.25
CA MET A 303 1.69 8.09 -21.91
C MET A 303 3.15 7.60 -21.91
N ARG A 304 3.55 6.80 -22.92
CA ARG A 304 4.91 6.23 -23.04
C ARG A 304 5.95 7.29 -23.38
N ASP A 305 5.58 8.31 -24.14
CA ASP A 305 6.47 9.40 -24.57
C ASP A 305 6.86 10.36 -23.45
N GLY A 306 6.36 10.17 -22.23
CA GLY A 306 6.82 10.90 -21.05
C GLY A 306 8.32 10.69 -20.82
N LYS A 307 9.09 11.78 -20.73
CA LYS A 307 10.55 11.76 -20.62
C LYS A 307 11.05 11.32 -19.26
N THR A 308 10.24 11.52 -18.22
CA THR A 308 10.53 11.12 -16.84
C THR A 308 9.43 10.25 -16.28
N THR A 309 9.73 9.53 -15.20
CA THR A 309 8.74 8.73 -14.46
C THR A 309 7.56 9.59 -14.01
N GLU A 310 7.83 10.78 -13.52
CA GLU A 310 6.84 11.74 -13.04
C GLU A 310 5.94 12.23 -14.19
N GLU A 311 6.51 12.48 -15.35
CA GLU A 311 5.75 12.88 -16.53
C GLU A 311 4.84 11.75 -17.02
N LYS A 312 5.32 10.50 -17.06
CA LYS A 312 4.51 9.32 -17.37
C LYS A 312 3.38 9.13 -16.36
N GLN A 313 3.66 9.27 -15.07
CA GLN A 313 2.66 9.21 -14.00
C GLN A 313 1.56 10.27 -14.19
N LYS A 314 1.95 11.51 -14.48
CA LYS A 314 1.01 12.61 -14.74
C LYS A 314 0.07 12.28 -15.89
N ARG A 315 0.63 11.86 -17.05
CA ARG A 315 -0.13 11.51 -18.25
C ARG A 315 -1.05 10.32 -18.04
N PHE A 316 -0.61 9.33 -17.27
CA PHE A 316 -1.40 8.17 -16.87
C PHE A 316 -2.61 8.58 -15.98
N LEU A 317 -2.40 9.47 -15.03
CA LEU A 317 -3.49 9.99 -14.19
C LEU A 317 -4.46 10.88 -14.98
N GLU A 318 -3.97 11.65 -15.96
CA GLU A 318 -4.80 12.41 -16.90
C GLU A 318 -5.67 11.50 -17.76
N PHE A 319 -5.15 10.36 -18.21
CA PHE A 319 -5.92 9.35 -18.93
C PHE A 319 -7.11 8.87 -18.10
N TRP A 320 -6.89 8.45 -16.85
CA TRP A 320 -7.96 7.97 -15.99
C TRP A 320 -8.97 9.07 -15.62
N LYS A 321 -8.50 10.31 -15.48
CA LYS A 321 -9.38 11.46 -15.25
C LYS A 321 -10.32 11.70 -16.46
N LYS A 322 -9.83 11.50 -17.67
CA LYS A 322 -10.67 11.61 -18.89
C LYS A 322 -11.69 10.48 -19.01
N LYS A 323 -11.38 9.29 -18.50
CA LYS A 323 -12.27 8.11 -18.50
C LYS A 323 -13.24 8.08 -17.32
N ASP A 324 -13.20 9.05 -16.42
CA ASP A 324 -14.06 9.13 -15.26
C ASP A 324 -15.46 9.60 -15.65
N PRO A 325 -16.50 8.75 -15.48
CA PRO A 325 -17.87 9.11 -15.83
C PRO A 325 -18.49 10.12 -14.85
N ASN A 326 -17.94 10.25 -13.65
CA ASN A 326 -18.44 11.14 -12.60
C ASN A 326 -17.30 11.87 -11.87
N PRO A 327 -16.68 12.90 -12.50
CA PRO A 327 -15.57 13.65 -11.91
C PRO A 327 -15.89 14.35 -10.58
N ALA A 328 -17.16 14.45 -10.22
CA ALA A 328 -17.59 14.99 -8.93
C ALA A 328 -17.48 13.95 -7.79
N SER A 329 -17.42 12.67 -8.12
CA SER A 329 -17.17 11.61 -7.14
C SER A 329 -15.67 11.48 -6.88
N LYS A 330 -15.30 10.99 -5.68
CA LYS A 330 -13.91 10.68 -5.35
C LYS A 330 -13.42 9.35 -5.95
N ARG A 331 -14.30 8.62 -6.62
CA ARG A 331 -14.02 7.29 -7.15
C ARG A 331 -14.24 7.29 -8.65
N ASN A 332 -13.23 6.87 -9.38
CA ASN A 332 -13.38 6.55 -10.79
C ASN A 332 -13.83 5.09 -10.92
N GLU A 333 -15.12 4.88 -11.11
CA GLU A 333 -15.74 3.54 -11.15
C GLU A 333 -15.22 2.72 -12.33
N VAL A 334 -14.95 3.35 -13.48
CA VAL A 334 -14.40 2.67 -14.66
C VAL A 334 -12.98 2.16 -14.37
N MET A 335 -12.17 2.97 -13.72
CA MET A 335 -10.83 2.57 -13.32
C MET A 335 -10.86 1.42 -12.31
N GLN A 336 -11.73 1.51 -11.29
CA GLN A 336 -11.87 0.48 -10.27
C GLN A 336 -12.27 -0.87 -10.87
N GLU A 337 -13.29 -0.86 -11.74
CA GLU A 337 -13.77 -2.08 -12.40
C GLU A 337 -12.71 -2.66 -13.32
N TYR A 338 -12.01 -1.82 -14.08
CA TYR A 338 -10.92 -2.27 -14.95
C TYR A 338 -9.83 -3.01 -14.17
N TYR A 339 -9.33 -2.43 -13.09
CA TYR A 339 -8.28 -3.05 -12.29
C TYR A 339 -8.78 -4.24 -11.48
N ARG A 340 -10.03 -4.24 -11.05
CA ARG A 340 -10.65 -5.43 -10.44
C ARG A 340 -10.60 -6.63 -11.40
N ARG A 341 -11.00 -6.41 -12.66
CA ARG A 341 -10.94 -7.46 -13.69
C ARG A 341 -9.49 -7.89 -13.98
N LEU A 342 -8.57 -6.95 -14.05
CA LEU A 342 -7.16 -7.23 -14.30
C LEU A 342 -6.54 -8.07 -13.19
N ILE A 343 -6.78 -7.75 -11.91
CA ILE A 343 -6.33 -8.52 -10.76
C ILE A 343 -6.93 -9.93 -10.78
N THR A 344 -8.23 -10.04 -11.10
CA THR A 344 -8.91 -11.34 -11.22
C THR A 344 -8.31 -12.18 -12.34
N ALA A 345 -8.06 -11.56 -13.50
CA ALA A 345 -7.42 -12.24 -14.63
C ALA A 345 -6.02 -12.74 -14.27
N ASP A 346 -5.24 -11.93 -13.57
CA ASP A 346 -3.90 -12.31 -13.10
C ASP A 346 -3.96 -13.49 -12.10
N SER A 347 -4.93 -13.49 -11.21
CA SER A 347 -5.12 -14.57 -10.24
C SER A 347 -5.58 -15.87 -10.86
N ARG A 348 -6.49 -15.82 -11.87
CA ARG A 348 -7.14 -17.01 -12.43
C ARG A 348 -6.40 -17.63 -13.61
N PHE A 349 -5.72 -16.83 -14.44
CA PHE A 349 -5.22 -17.24 -15.74
C PHE A 349 -3.70 -17.16 -15.89
N THR A 350 -2.98 -16.80 -14.82
CA THR A 350 -1.49 -16.88 -14.83
C THR A 350 -1.06 -18.33 -15.01
N ASN A 351 -0.20 -18.54 -16.00
CA ASN A 351 0.39 -19.83 -16.29
C ASN A 351 1.93 -19.75 -16.18
N THR A 352 2.63 -20.84 -16.52
CA THR A 352 4.09 -20.92 -16.44
C THR A 352 4.79 -19.93 -17.40
N PHE A 353 4.11 -19.48 -18.46
CA PHE A 353 4.71 -18.70 -19.55
C PHE A 353 4.47 -17.20 -19.41
N GLN A 354 3.32 -16.79 -18.82
CA GLN A 354 2.93 -15.39 -18.78
C GLN A 354 1.94 -15.08 -17.65
N LYS A 355 1.89 -13.79 -17.27
CA LYS A 355 0.91 -13.27 -16.33
C LYS A 355 -0.50 -13.41 -16.89
N GLY A 356 -1.46 -13.67 -16.01
CA GLY A 356 -2.85 -13.95 -16.41
C GLY A 356 -3.50 -12.84 -17.24
N TRP A 357 -3.21 -11.57 -16.94
CA TRP A 357 -3.74 -10.46 -17.73
C TRP A 357 -3.19 -10.40 -19.17
N ARG A 358 -2.09 -11.09 -19.48
CA ARG A 358 -1.50 -11.20 -20.83
C ARG A 358 -2.00 -12.40 -21.61
N THR A 359 -2.70 -13.33 -20.98
CA THR A 359 -3.27 -14.50 -21.65
C THR A 359 -4.50 -14.13 -22.47
N ASP A 360 -4.85 -14.94 -23.45
CA ASP A 360 -6.08 -14.73 -24.24
C ASP A 360 -7.34 -14.80 -23.37
N MET A 361 -7.40 -15.72 -22.40
CA MET A 361 -8.47 -15.78 -21.40
C MET A 361 -8.52 -14.50 -20.55
N GLY A 362 -7.37 -14.02 -20.07
CA GLY A 362 -7.29 -12.79 -19.31
C GLY A 362 -7.75 -11.58 -20.11
N MET A 363 -7.36 -11.48 -21.36
CA MET A 363 -7.82 -10.43 -22.28
C MET A 363 -9.33 -10.41 -22.40
N VAL A 364 -9.97 -11.54 -22.71
CA VAL A 364 -11.43 -11.63 -22.85
C VAL A 364 -12.12 -11.28 -21.53
N TYR A 365 -11.61 -11.77 -20.40
CA TYR A 365 -12.16 -11.46 -19.07
C TYR A 365 -12.04 -9.97 -18.71
N ILE A 366 -10.93 -9.33 -19.02
CA ILE A 366 -10.74 -7.88 -18.73
C ILE A 366 -11.73 -7.05 -19.56
N ILE A 367 -11.91 -7.39 -20.81
CA ILE A 367 -12.80 -6.65 -21.73
C ILE A 367 -14.27 -6.88 -21.39
N PHE A 368 -14.71 -8.12 -21.26
CA PHE A 368 -16.13 -8.48 -21.16
C PHE A 368 -16.60 -8.80 -19.75
N GLY A 369 -15.70 -9.00 -18.79
CA GLY A 369 -16.03 -9.43 -17.44
C GLY A 369 -16.20 -10.94 -17.31
N GLU A 370 -16.94 -11.37 -16.29
CA GLU A 370 -17.21 -12.78 -16.04
C GLU A 370 -18.19 -13.34 -17.09
N PRO A 371 -17.89 -14.48 -17.73
CA PRO A 371 -18.81 -15.12 -18.65
C PRO A 371 -20.07 -15.61 -17.93
N SER A 372 -21.22 -15.58 -18.64
CA SER A 372 -22.49 -16.08 -18.12
C SER A 372 -22.46 -17.60 -17.89
N ASN A 373 -21.71 -18.33 -18.72
CA ASN A 373 -21.50 -19.75 -18.60
C ASN A 373 -20.11 -20.15 -19.16
N ILE A 374 -19.52 -21.18 -18.58
CA ILE A 374 -18.26 -21.78 -19.04
C ILE A 374 -18.51 -23.28 -19.25
N ASP A 375 -18.37 -23.75 -20.47
CA ASP A 375 -18.40 -25.16 -20.82
C ASP A 375 -16.96 -25.68 -21.01
N ARG A 376 -16.59 -26.70 -20.25
CA ARG A 376 -15.20 -27.20 -20.18
C ARG A 376 -15.09 -28.61 -20.71
N HIS A 377 -14.17 -28.80 -21.63
CA HIS A 377 -13.88 -30.06 -22.29
C HIS A 377 -12.40 -30.45 -22.11
N PRO A 378 -11.98 -30.86 -20.90
CA PRO A 378 -10.56 -31.12 -20.60
C PRO A 378 -10.08 -32.50 -21.11
N PHE A 379 -10.99 -33.44 -21.39
CA PHE A 379 -10.64 -34.84 -21.64
C PHE A 379 -11.42 -35.52 -22.78
N ASP A 380 -11.89 -34.77 -23.76
CA ASP A 380 -12.58 -35.34 -24.93
C ASP A 380 -11.58 -36.17 -25.76
N LEU A 381 -11.99 -37.38 -26.17
CA LEU A 381 -11.09 -38.38 -26.77
C LEU A 381 -10.50 -37.94 -28.12
N ASP A 382 -11.24 -37.12 -28.88
CA ASP A 382 -10.90 -36.75 -30.25
C ASP A 382 -10.45 -35.29 -30.42
N THR A 383 -10.39 -34.49 -29.30
CA THR A 383 -10.06 -33.10 -29.36
C THR A 383 -8.99 -32.71 -28.31
N LYS A 384 -8.27 -31.62 -28.56
CA LYS A 384 -7.45 -31.00 -27.53
C LYS A 384 -8.33 -30.41 -26.44
N PRO A 385 -7.84 -30.23 -25.20
CA PRO A 385 -8.59 -29.52 -24.15
C PRO A 385 -9.08 -28.15 -24.62
N TYR A 386 -10.35 -27.86 -24.42
CA TYR A 386 -10.90 -26.57 -24.77
C TYR A 386 -11.95 -26.09 -23.77
N GLU A 387 -12.17 -24.78 -23.73
CA GLU A 387 -13.24 -24.13 -22.98
C GLU A 387 -14.04 -23.20 -23.91
N VAL A 388 -15.37 -23.19 -23.71
CA VAL A 388 -16.28 -22.28 -24.39
C VAL A 388 -16.89 -21.33 -23.38
N TRP A 389 -16.61 -20.04 -23.52
CA TRP A 389 -17.15 -18.98 -22.65
C TRP A 389 -18.31 -18.29 -23.34
N GLN A 390 -19.48 -18.31 -22.71
CA GLN A 390 -20.71 -17.75 -23.21
C GLN A 390 -21.09 -16.49 -22.46
N TYR A 391 -21.34 -15.42 -23.23
CA TYR A 391 -21.76 -14.10 -22.73
C TYR A 391 -23.15 -13.82 -23.27
N TYR A 392 -24.19 -14.18 -22.52
CA TYR A 392 -25.60 -14.09 -22.99
C TYR A 392 -26.06 -12.66 -23.23
N ASP A 393 -25.63 -11.71 -22.40
CA ASP A 393 -26.03 -10.30 -22.48
C ASP A 393 -25.60 -9.62 -23.78
N ILE A 394 -24.48 -10.07 -24.35
CA ILE A 394 -23.93 -9.53 -25.61
C ILE A 394 -24.04 -10.51 -26.78
N ASN A 395 -24.68 -11.68 -26.55
CA ASN A 395 -24.81 -12.76 -27.52
C ASN A 395 -23.48 -13.13 -28.19
N LYS A 396 -22.44 -13.39 -27.39
CA LYS A 396 -21.10 -13.78 -27.85
C LYS A 396 -20.62 -15.03 -27.18
N GLU A 397 -19.78 -15.76 -27.94
CA GLU A 397 -19.12 -16.98 -27.49
C GLU A 397 -17.64 -16.91 -27.86
N PHE A 398 -16.78 -17.30 -26.93
CA PHE A 398 -15.33 -17.34 -27.11
C PHE A 398 -14.83 -18.77 -26.84
N VAL A 399 -14.13 -19.33 -27.79
CA VAL A 399 -13.58 -20.70 -27.71
C VAL A 399 -12.06 -20.61 -27.49
N PHE A 400 -11.57 -21.23 -26.43
CA PHE A 400 -10.17 -21.30 -26.06
C PHE A 400 -9.70 -22.74 -26.16
N VAL A 401 -8.56 -22.99 -26.81
CA VAL A 401 -7.97 -24.32 -26.98
C VAL A 401 -6.58 -24.34 -26.37
N ASP A 402 -6.33 -25.33 -25.51
CA ASP A 402 -4.98 -25.63 -25.00
C ASP A 402 -4.21 -26.52 -25.99
N ASN A 403 -3.43 -25.86 -26.83
CA ASN A 403 -2.64 -26.56 -27.86
C ASN A 403 -1.49 -27.38 -27.28
N THR A 404 -1.05 -27.06 -26.08
CA THR A 404 0.13 -27.66 -25.43
C THR A 404 -0.20 -28.71 -24.40
N GLY A 405 -1.42 -28.74 -23.86
CA GLY A 405 -1.82 -29.57 -22.73
C GLY A 405 -1.25 -29.11 -21.38
N PHE A 406 -0.62 -27.92 -21.32
CA PHE A 406 -0.01 -27.32 -20.12
C PHE A 406 -0.73 -26.08 -19.62
N GLY A 407 -1.99 -25.88 -20.03
CA GLY A 407 -2.79 -24.73 -19.57
C GLY A 407 -2.56 -23.42 -20.35
N ASP A 408 -1.89 -23.47 -21.52
CA ASP A 408 -1.75 -22.31 -22.41
C ASP A 408 -2.93 -22.27 -23.40
N TYR A 409 -4.07 -21.82 -22.89
CA TYR A 409 -5.30 -21.68 -23.66
C TYR A 409 -5.23 -20.52 -24.63
N ARG A 410 -5.41 -20.77 -25.93
CA ARG A 410 -5.39 -19.77 -27.00
C ARG A 410 -6.79 -19.58 -27.57
N LEU A 411 -7.15 -18.33 -27.75
CA LEU A 411 -8.43 -17.95 -28.35
C LEU A 411 -8.42 -18.26 -29.83
N ILE A 412 -9.40 -19.04 -30.27
CA ILE A 412 -9.61 -19.38 -31.71
C ILE A 412 -10.74 -18.56 -32.33
N THR A 413 -11.62 -17.96 -31.55
CA THR A 413 -12.70 -17.09 -32.04
C THR A 413 -12.12 -15.74 -32.51
N PRO A 414 -12.39 -15.28 -33.74
CA PRO A 414 -11.91 -13.98 -34.21
C PRO A 414 -12.47 -12.82 -33.40
N ILE A 415 -11.58 -11.96 -32.86
CA ILE A 415 -11.98 -10.84 -32.00
C ILE A 415 -12.19 -9.53 -32.78
N TRP A 416 -11.64 -9.39 -33.98
CA TRP A 416 -11.59 -8.13 -34.74
C TRP A 416 -12.94 -7.41 -34.92
N GLU A 417 -14.01 -8.13 -35.03
CA GLU A 417 -15.35 -7.55 -35.16
C GLU A 417 -15.86 -6.96 -33.85
N THR A 418 -15.35 -7.45 -32.72
CA THR A 418 -15.78 -7.06 -31.38
C THR A 418 -15.12 -5.76 -30.91
N PHE A 419 -13.87 -5.51 -31.31
CA PHE A 419 -13.15 -4.28 -30.94
C PHE A 419 -13.60 -3.02 -31.70
N ARG A 420 -14.25 -3.16 -32.85
CA ARG A 420 -14.71 -2.00 -33.64
C ARG A 420 -15.84 -1.21 -32.98
N TYR A 421 -16.56 -1.77 -32.04
CA TYR A 421 -17.74 -1.14 -31.41
C TYR A 421 -17.48 -0.56 -30.01
N GLN A 422 -16.30 -0.74 -29.44
CA GLN A 422 -15.95 -0.23 -28.10
C GLN A 422 -14.83 0.81 -28.10
N ARG A 423 -14.30 1.19 -29.29
CA ARG A 423 -13.25 2.22 -29.40
C ARG A 423 -13.81 3.61 -29.66
#